data_a60c26073722be6dbe22433510a842e7
#
_entry.id   a60c26073722be6dbe22433510a842e7
#
_cell.length_a   1.000
_cell.length_b   1.000
_cell.length_c   1.000
_cell.angle_alpha   90.00
_cell.angle_beta   90.00
_cell.angle_gamma   90.00
#
_symmetry.space_group_name_H-M   'P 1'
#
loop_
_entity.id
_entity.type
_entity.pdbx_description
1 polymer ?
#
loop_
_entity_poly.entity_id
_entity_poly.type
_entity_poly.pdbx_seq_one_letter_code
_entity_poly.pdbx_strand_id
1 'polypeptide(L)'
;RKSMPLDSSNTVIGNFTDESGRELLFIEEGANIEAANINLKDGPIYIGKNAEIMEGCSVRGPLALCENAKIRMGSKIYGGCTFGPYCKVGGEIDNAVLFGFSNKAHDGYLGNAVIGEWCNIGAGVNASNLKNDYSKIRVWNYHSHTFMRTDLQFCGPIIGDTQR
;
A
#
# COMPACT_ATOMS: atom_id res chain seq x y z
N ARG A 1 12.76 -19.77 -3.87
CA ARG A 1 11.37 -20.15 -3.52
C ARG A 1 10.53 -20.13 -4.79
N LYS A 2 9.51 -20.99 -4.88
CA LYS A 2 8.58 -21.03 -6.02
C LYS A 2 7.33 -20.25 -5.64
N SER A 3 6.84 -19.39 -6.54
CA SER A 3 5.57 -18.69 -6.36
C SER A 3 4.40 -19.69 -6.35
N MET A 4 3.41 -19.46 -5.51
CA MET A 4 2.13 -20.20 -5.55
C MET A 4 1.30 -19.74 -6.76
N PRO A 5 0.47 -20.60 -7.33
CA PRO A 5 -0.42 -20.23 -8.42
C PRO A 5 -1.49 -19.24 -7.95
N LEU A 6 -1.86 -18.33 -8.84
CA LEU A 6 -3.00 -17.43 -8.63
C LEU A 6 -4.30 -18.18 -8.99
N ASP A 7 -5.34 -18.04 -8.15
CA ASP A 7 -6.65 -18.60 -8.43
C ASP A 7 -7.32 -17.95 -9.66
N SER A 8 -8.08 -18.74 -10.39
CA SER A 8 -8.73 -18.35 -11.65
C SER A 8 -9.84 -17.32 -11.51
N SER A 9 -10.33 -17.06 -10.30
CA SER A 9 -11.31 -15.98 -10.04
C SER A 9 -10.73 -14.59 -10.25
N ASN A 10 -9.40 -14.47 -10.31
CA ASN A 10 -8.69 -13.21 -10.41
C ASN A 10 -8.43 -12.79 -11.86
N THR A 11 -8.42 -11.49 -12.12
CA THR A 11 -8.07 -10.92 -13.42
C THR A 11 -6.66 -10.32 -13.35
N VAL A 12 -5.77 -10.75 -14.25
CA VAL A 12 -4.42 -10.20 -14.35
C VAL A 12 -4.31 -9.29 -15.57
N ILE A 13 -3.76 -8.10 -15.36
CA ILE A 13 -3.50 -7.10 -16.40
C ILE A 13 -2.00 -6.91 -16.52
N GLY A 14 -1.46 -7.17 -17.70
CA GLY A 14 -0.02 -7.16 -17.98
C GLY A 14 0.58 -8.56 -18.06
N ASN A 15 1.89 -8.63 -18.14
CA ASN A 15 2.63 -9.89 -18.24
C ASN A 15 3.10 -10.35 -16.86
N PHE A 16 3.22 -11.65 -16.67
CA PHE A 16 3.77 -12.23 -15.42
C PHE A 16 5.29 -12.07 -15.30
N THR A 17 5.98 -11.74 -16.40
CA THR A 17 7.42 -11.51 -16.43
C THR A 17 7.72 -10.17 -17.11
N ASP A 18 8.82 -9.54 -16.70
CA ASP A 18 9.38 -8.39 -17.41
C ASP A 18 10.20 -8.82 -18.66
N GLU A 19 10.75 -7.84 -19.37
CA GLU A 19 11.59 -8.07 -20.56
C GLU A 19 12.87 -8.87 -20.28
N SER A 20 13.32 -8.88 -19.03
CA SER A 20 14.49 -9.67 -18.59
C SER A 20 14.13 -11.09 -18.11
N GLY A 21 12.84 -11.45 -18.13
CA GLY A 21 12.34 -12.74 -17.66
C GLY A 21 12.15 -12.85 -16.13
N ARG A 22 12.21 -11.73 -15.37
CA ARG A 22 11.94 -11.74 -13.94
C ARG A 22 10.44 -11.80 -13.68
N GLU A 23 10.04 -12.63 -12.71
CA GLU A 23 8.65 -12.72 -12.26
C GLU A 23 8.18 -11.37 -11.67
N LEU A 24 7.03 -10.90 -12.13
CA LEU A 24 6.37 -9.69 -11.63
C LEU A 24 5.27 -9.96 -10.60
N LEU A 25 4.86 -11.21 -10.42
CA LEU A 25 3.92 -11.63 -9.37
C LEU A 25 4.53 -12.76 -8.56
N PHE A 26 4.75 -12.53 -7.27
CA PHE A 26 5.23 -13.55 -6.37
C PHE A 26 4.24 -13.73 -5.21
N ILE A 27 3.77 -14.95 -5.02
CA ILE A 27 2.75 -15.32 -4.02
C ILE A 27 3.34 -16.38 -3.10
N GLU A 28 3.39 -16.10 -1.80
CA GLU A 28 3.84 -17.07 -0.80
C GLU A 28 2.74 -18.04 -0.36
N GLU A 29 3.14 -19.10 0.33
CA GLU A 29 2.26 -20.14 0.83
C GLU A 29 1.18 -19.60 1.77
N GLY A 30 -0.04 -20.08 1.62
CA GLY A 30 -1.18 -19.68 2.45
C GLY A 30 -1.79 -18.33 2.10
N ALA A 31 -1.23 -17.60 1.13
CA ALA A 31 -1.85 -16.36 0.67
C ALA A 31 -3.17 -16.65 -0.06
N ASN A 32 -4.18 -15.82 0.21
CA ASN A 32 -5.51 -15.92 -0.39
C ASN A 32 -5.83 -14.67 -1.21
N ILE A 33 -6.21 -14.85 -2.47
CA ILE A 33 -6.54 -13.75 -3.39
C ILE A 33 -7.81 -14.13 -4.13
N GLU A 34 -8.90 -13.43 -3.90
CA GLU A 34 -10.22 -13.78 -4.42
C GLU A 34 -10.80 -12.66 -5.26
N ALA A 35 -11.20 -12.98 -6.51
CA ALA A 35 -11.95 -12.10 -7.39
C ALA A 35 -11.42 -10.66 -7.44
N ALA A 36 -10.10 -10.50 -7.51
CA ALA A 36 -9.40 -9.22 -7.55
C ALA A 36 -8.84 -8.92 -8.94
N ASN A 37 -8.63 -7.64 -9.24
CA ASN A 37 -7.92 -7.17 -10.43
C ASN A 37 -6.47 -6.86 -10.05
N ILE A 38 -5.52 -7.60 -10.62
CA ILE A 38 -4.09 -7.48 -10.36
C ILE A 38 -3.41 -6.88 -11.57
N ASN A 39 -2.88 -5.67 -11.47
CA ASN A 39 -2.22 -4.97 -12.56
C ASN A 39 -0.70 -4.93 -12.37
N LEU A 40 0.02 -5.60 -13.24
CA LEU A 40 1.49 -5.77 -13.21
C LEU A 40 2.23 -4.80 -14.14
N LYS A 41 1.54 -3.90 -14.84
CA LYS A 41 2.15 -3.05 -15.87
C LYS A 41 3.18 -2.06 -15.32
N ASP A 42 2.97 -1.58 -14.11
CA ASP A 42 3.79 -0.52 -13.52
C ASP A 42 4.85 -1.05 -12.55
N GLY A 43 4.85 -2.34 -12.27
CA GLY A 43 5.86 -2.96 -11.42
C GLY A 43 5.42 -4.25 -10.74
N PRO A 44 6.33 -4.89 -9.98
CA PRO A 44 6.10 -6.17 -9.35
C PRO A 44 5.14 -6.10 -8.17
N ILE A 45 4.47 -7.22 -7.91
CA ILE A 45 3.61 -7.43 -6.75
C ILE A 45 4.12 -8.64 -5.97
N TYR A 46 4.43 -8.42 -4.70
CA TYR A 46 4.77 -9.46 -3.73
C TYR A 46 3.63 -9.63 -2.75
N ILE A 47 3.19 -10.87 -2.55
CA ILE A 47 2.15 -11.25 -1.60
C ILE A 47 2.73 -12.28 -0.64
N GLY A 48 2.89 -11.86 0.60
CA GLY A 48 3.53 -12.60 1.66
C GLY A 48 2.69 -13.75 2.21
N LYS A 49 3.31 -14.55 3.08
CA LYS A 49 2.71 -15.74 3.68
C LYS A 49 1.40 -15.40 4.40
N ASN A 50 0.35 -16.18 4.13
CA ASN A 50 -0.99 -16.00 4.71
C ASN A 50 -1.59 -14.58 4.51
N ALA A 51 -1.06 -13.79 3.60
CA ALA A 51 -1.64 -12.49 3.27
C ALA A 51 -2.96 -12.67 2.49
N GLU A 52 -3.84 -11.69 2.56
CA GLU A 52 -5.16 -11.78 1.97
C GLU A 52 -5.49 -10.54 1.13
N ILE A 53 -5.99 -10.77 -0.08
CA ILE A 53 -6.63 -9.74 -0.91
C ILE A 53 -8.07 -10.18 -1.12
N MET A 54 -9.00 -9.43 -0.49
CA MET A 54 -10.42 -9.76 -0.55
C MET A 54 -11.02 -9.37 -1.90
N GLU A 55 -12.20 -9.87 -2.17
CA GLU A 55 -12.95 -9.70 -3.41
C GLU A 55 -13.19 -8.23 -3.79
N GLY A 56 -13.24 -7.99 -5.09
CA GLY A 56 -13.51 -6.68 -5.67
C GLY A 56 -12.36 -5.66 -5.58
N CYS A 57 -11.20 -6.05 -5.06
CA CYS A 57 -10.05 -5.16 -5.01
C CYS A 57 -9.46 -4.90 -6.40
N SER A 58 -8.97 -3.67 -6.60
CA SER A 58 -8.12 -3.31 -7.73
C SER A 58 -6.74 -2.91 -7.21
N VAL A 59 -5.75 -3.71 -7.56
CA VAL A 59 -4.39 -3.60 -7.03
C VAL A 59 -3.40 -3.41 -8.17
N ARG A 60 -2.55 -2.40 -8.06
CA ARG A 60 -1.53 -2.04 -9.04
C ARG A 60 -0.14 -2.14 -8.41
N GLY A 61 0.82 -2.72 -9.14
CA GLY A 61 2.22 -2.72 -8.75
C GLY A 61 2.91 -1.34 -8.94
N PRO A 62 4.08 -1.12 -8.32
CA PRO A 62 4.73 -2.03 -7.39
C PRO A 62 4.03 -2.09 -6.02
N LEU A 63 3.91 -3.29 -5.46
CA LEU A 63 3.30 -3.51 -4.14
C LEU A 63 4.04 -4.60 -3.37
N ALA A 64 4.25 -4.37 -2.07
CA ALA A 64 4.60 -5.41 -1.12
C ALA A 64 3.49 -5.54 -0.06
N LEU A 65 2.78 -6.66 -0.08
CA LEU A 65 1.83 -7.06 0.96
C LEU A 65 2.52 -8.11 1.83
N CYS A 66 2.94 -7.74 3.03
CA CYS A 66 3.73 -8.62 3.89
C CYS A 66 2.88 -9.72 4.56
N GLU A 67 3.52 -10.60 5.32
CA GLU A 67 2.87 -11.74 5.94
C GLU A 67 1.67 -11.37 6.82
N ASN A 68 0.60 -12.13 6.74
CA ASN A 68 -0.65 -11.93 7.48
C ASN A 68 -1.31 -10.55 7.26
N ALA A 69 -0.82 -9.73 6.34
CA ALA A 69 -1.46 -8.46 6.00
C ALA A 69 -2.70 -8.68 5.12
N LYS A 70 -3.65 -7.77 5.20
CA LYS A 70 -4.94 -7.90 4.50
C LYS A 70 -5.31 -6.63 3.76
N ILE A 71 -5.73 -6.78 2.50
CA ILE A 71 -6.43 -5.75 1.74
C ILE A 71 -7.92 -6.06 1.79
N ARG A 72 -8.70 -5.11 2.33
CA ARG A 72 -10.15 -5.26 2.53
C ARG A 72 -10.89 -5.14 1.20
N MET A 73 -12.09 -5.78 1.14
CA MET A 73 -12.92 -5.83 -0.07
C MET A 73 -13.12 -4.46 -0.71
N GLY A 74 -13.14 -4.43 -2.03
CA GLY A 74 -13.42 -3.23 -2.82
C GLY A 74 -12.35 -2.15 -2.78
N SER A 75 -11.17 -2.43 -2.23
CA SER A 75 -10.09 -1.43 -2.11
C SER A 75 -9.46 -1.10 -3.46
N LYS A 76 -8.97 0.14 -3.57
CA LYS A 76 -8.20 0.66 -4.70
C LYS A 76 -6.77 0.93 -4.23
N ILE A 77 -5.85 0.08 -4.62
CA ILE A 77 -4.43 0.21 -4.25
C ILE A 77 -3.63 0.59 -5.48
N TYR A 78 -3.07 1.77 -5.45
CA TYR A 78 -2.13 2.25 -6.47
C TYR A 78 -0.71 1.76 -6.16
N GLY A 79 0.22 1.98 -7.09
CA GLY A 79 1.60 1.55 -6.95
C GLY A 79 2.39 2.28 -5.86
N GLY A 80 3.58 1.77 -5.57
CA GLY A 80 4.48 2.35 -4.56
C GLY A 80 4.08 2.03 -3.11
N CYS A 81 3.26 1.00 -2.88
CA CYS A 81 2.77 0.66 -1.55
C CYS A 81 3.55 -0.49 -0.91
N THR A 82 3.77 -0.35 0.40
CA THR A 82 4.25 -1.44 1.27
C THR A 82 3.37 -1.53 2.51
N PHE A 83 2.75 -2.69 2.71
CA PHE A 83 1.95 -2.96 3.88
C PHE A 83 2.63 -4.03 4.73
N GLY A 84 3.16 -3.61 5.86
CA GLY A 84 3.92 -4.43 6.79
C GLY A 84 3.11 -5.58 7.39
N PRO A 85 3.77 -6.48 8.15
CA PRO A 85 3.12 -7.64 8.72
C PRO A 85 1.90 -7.28 9.55
N TYR A 86 0.83 -8.08 9.41
CA TYR A 86 -0.44 -7.93 10.15
C TYR A 86 -1.19 -6.61 9.91
N CYS A 87 -0.78 -5.77 8.95
CA CYS A 87 -1.54 -4.59 8.58
C CYS A 87 -2.90 -4.95 7.97
N LYS A 88 -3.89 -4.09 8.20
CA LYS A 88 -5.18 -4.16 7.50
C LYS A 88 -5.43 -2.84 6.78
N VAL A 89 -5.58 -2.92 5.47
CA VAL A 89 -5.74 -1.72 4.63
C VAL A 89 -7.01 -1.79 3.80
N GLY A 90 -7.62 -0.63 3.56
CA GLY A 90 -8.86 -0.50 2.81
C GLY A 90 -9.08 0.92 2.31
N GLY A 91 -10.06 1.09 1.43
CA GLY A 91 -10.34 2.36 0.77
C GLY A 91 -9.41 2.63 -0.41
N GLU A 92 -8.95 3.86 -0.56
CA GLU A 92 -8.09 4.29 -1.65
C GLU A 92 -6.70 4.66 -1.11
N ILE A 93 -5.66 3.94 -1.56
CA ILE A 93 -4.30 4.11 -1.05
C ILE A 93 -3.32 4.24 -2.22
N ASP A 94 -2.47 5.24 -2.16
CA ASP A 94 -1.49 5.57 -3.19
C ASP A 94 -0.12 5.88 -2.56
N ASN A 95 0.93 5.20 -3.01
CA ASN A 95 2.31 5.46 -2.60
C ASN A 95 2.47 5.60 -1.08
N ALA A 96 2.10 4.57 -0.34
CA ALA A 96 2.10 4.60 1.12
C ALA A 96 2.84 3.41 1.74
N VAL A 97 3.50 3.67 2.85
CA VAL A 97 4.16 2.65 3.66
C VAL A 97 3.48 2.59 5.03
N LEU A 98 2.94 1.42 5.37
CA LEU A 98 2.47 1.11 6.72
C LEU A 98 3.42 0.07 7.32
N PHE A 99 4.02 0.40 8.45
CA PHE A 99 4.78 -0.57 9.24
C PHE A 99 3.85 -1.58 9.90
N GLY A 100 4.38 -2.61 10.55
CA GLY A 100 3.58 -3.72 11.04
C GLY A 100 2.46 -3.36 12.02
N PHE A 101 1.44 -4.21 12.11
CA PHE A 101 0.34 -4.16 13.10
C PHE A 101 -0.53 -2.88 13.02
N SER A 102 -0.52 -2.18 11.89
CA SER A 102 -1.26 -0.94 11.70
C SER A 102 -2.47 -1.11 10.81
N ASN A 103 -3.52 -0.33 11.08
CA ASN A 103 -4.79 -0.42 10.39
C ASN A 103 -5.18 0.91 9.73
N LYS A 104 -5.45 0.84 8.42
CA LYS A 104 -6.23 1.80 7.62
C LYS A 104 -7.32 1.00 6.92
N ALA A 105 -8.17 0.32 7.68
CA ALA A 105 -9.01 -0.78 7.22
C ALA A 105 -10.33 -0.36 6.54
N HIS A 106 -10.68 0.92 6.59
CA HIS A 106 -11.95 1.45 6.09
C HIS A 106 -11.75 2.44 4.95
N ASP A 107 -12.85 2.90 4.34
CA ASP A 107 -12.84 3.90 3.27
C ASP A 107 -12.19 5.23 3.70
N GLY A 108 -11.74 5.96 2.70
CA GLY A 108 -10.99 7.20 2.79
C GLY A 108 -9.67 7.11 2.04
N TYR A 109 -9.17 8.25 1.60
CA TYR A 109 -7.93 8.37 0.83
C TYR A 109 -6.71 8.47 1.75
N LEU A 110 -5.65 7.74 1.41
CA LEU A 110 -4.32 7.87 2.01
C LEU A 110 -3.26 7.87 0.91
N GLY A 111 -2.56 8.97 0.75
CA GLY A 111 -1.53 9.10 -0.30
C GLY A 111 -0.21 9.66 0.20
N ASN A 112 0.91 9.22 -0.39
CA ASN A 112 2.27 9.67 -0.08
C ASN A 112 2.60 9.65 1.42
N ALA A 113 2.17 8.60 2.12
CA ALA A 113 2.15 8.53 3.59
C ALA A 113 3.14 7.50 4.14
N VAL A 114 3.61 7.78 5.35
CA VAL A 114 4.35 6.80 6.16
C VAL A 114 3.66 6.68 7.52
N ILE A 115 3.20 5.48 7.83
CA ILE A 115 2.49 5.16 9.07
C ILE A 115 3.31 4.17 9.89
N GLY A 116 3.62 4.53 11.10
CA GLY A 116 4.38 3.72 12.05
C GLY A 116 3.67 2.43 12.47
N GLU A 117 4.24 1.72 13.42
CA GLU A 117 3.67 0.49 13.96
C GLU A 117 2.53 0.78 14.96
N TRP A 118 1.60 -0.19 15.07
CA TRP A 118 0.50 -0.13 16.04
C TRP A 118 -0.41 1.10 15.91
N CYS A 119 -0.50 1.66 14.71
CA CYS A 119 -1.39 2.79 14.42
C CYS A 119 -2.78 2.31 14.00
N ASN A 120 -3.81 3.08 14.37
CA ASN A 120 -5.17 2.81 13.91
C ASN A 120 -5.81 4.08 13.34
N ILE A 121 -6.03 4.09 12.04
CA ILE A 121 -6.71 5.18 11.32
C ILE A 121 -8.19 4.84 11.20
N GLY A 122 -9.04 5.71 11.74
CA GLY A 122 -10.49 5.52 11.78
C GLY A 122 -11.15 5.54 10.41
N ALA A 123 -12.42 5.12 10.37
CA ALA A 123 -13.21 5.11 9.15
C ALA A 123 -13.46 6.53 8.62
N GLY A 124 -13.46 6.67 7.29
CA GLY A 124 -13.71 7.95 6.62
C GLY A 124 -12.59 8.99 6.72
N VAL A 125 -11.45 8.63 7.32
CA VAL A 125 -10.30 9.53 7.35
C VAL A 125 -9.73 9.68 5.96
N ASN A 126 -9.67 10.94 5.49
CA ASN A 126 -9.02 11.32 4.24
C ASN A 126 -7.77 12.14 4.55
N ALA A 127 -6.63 11.68 4.08
CA ALA A 127 -5.36 12.36 4.23
C ALA A 127 -4.90 12.91 2.89
N SER A 128 -5.21 14.18 2.61
CA SER A 128 -4.75 14.86 1.40
C SER A 128 -3.22 14.99 1.43
N ASN A 129 -2.61 14.79 0.27
CA ASN A 129 -1.18 14.88 0.04
C ASN A 129 -0.76 16.13 -0.75
N LEU A 130 -1.71 16.97 -1.16
CA LEU A 130 -1.49 18.17 -1.93
C LEU A 130 -2.09 19.38 -1.20
N LYS A 131 -1.34 20.48 -1.11
CA LYS A 131 -1.85 21.74 -0.58
C LYS A 131 -2.78 22.43 -1.57
N ASN A 132 -3.75 23.19 -1.05
CA ASN A 132 -4.70 23.93 -1.84
C ASN A 132 -4.05 25.01 -2.75
N ASP A 133 -2.90 25.54 -2.32
CA ASP A 133 -2.13 26.55 -3.06
C ASP A 133 -1.07 25.93 -3.98
N TYR A 134 -1.01 24.60 -4.08
CA TYR A 134 -0.02 23.85 -4.87
C TYR A 134 1.44 24.13 -4.48
N SER A 135 1.69 24.79 -3.37
CA SER A 135 3.04 25.09 -2.92
C SER A 135 3.77 23.84 -2.43
N LYS A 136 5.11 23.89 -2.47
CA LYS A 136 5.95 22.81 -1.95
C LYS A 136 5.80 22.65 -0.43
N ILE A 137 5.88 21.41 0.00
CA ILE A 137 5.73 21.02 1.40
C ILE A 137 6.91 21.49 2.24
N ARG A 138 6.62 21.85 3.48
CA ARG A 138 7.62 22.11 4.53
C ARG A 138 7.42 21.07 5.62
N VAL A 139 8.52 20.46 6.05
CA VAL A 139 8.52 19.49 7.16
C VAL A 139 9.28 20.03 8.35
N TRP A 140 8.85 19.68 9.55
CA TRP A 140 9.57 20.00 10.75
C TRP A 140 10.84 19.17 10.85
N ASN A 141 11.98 19.85 11.06
CA ASN A 141 13.26 19.20 11.29
C ASN A 141 13.61 19.29 12.78
N TYR A 142 13.66 18.14 13.44
CA TYR A 142 13.92 18.05 14.88
C TYR A 142 15.34 18.44 15.26
N HIS A 143 16.31 18.26 14.37
CA HIS A 143 17.71 18.64 14.64
C HIS A 143 17.91 20.15 14.64
N SER A 144 17.36 20.84 13.65
CA SER A 144 17.50 22.30 13.51
C SER A 144 16.40 23.10 14.23
N HIS A 145 15.37 22.42 14.77
CA HIS A 145 14.17 23.02 15.37
C HIS A 145 13.49 24.07 14.47
N THR A 146 13.46 23.80 13.15
CA THR A 146 12.87 24.70 12.16
C THR A 146 12.07 23.93 11.11
N PHE A 147 11.17 24.64 10.41
CA PHE A 147 10.53 24.09 9.22
C PHE A 147 11.49 24.17 8.02
N MET A 148 11.90 23.04 7.50
CA MET A 148 12.69 22.94 6.28
C MET A 148 11.80 22.77 5.05
N ARG A 149 12.12 23.49 4.00
CA ARG A 149 11.46 23.35 2.70
C ARG A 149 11.92 22.05 2.03
N THR A 150 10.95 21.29 1.52
CA THR A 150 11.23 20.14 0.67
C THR A 150 11.00 20.52 -0.78
N ASP A 151 11.49 19.70 -1.72
CA ASP A 151 11.14 19.89 -3.12
C ASP A 151 9.89 19.12 -3.55
N LEU A 152 9.22 18.46 -2.58
CA LEU A 152 8.01 17.69 -2.80
C LEU A 152 6.78 18.58 -2.90
N GLN A 153 5.94 18.33 -3.89
CA GLN A 153 4.61 18.91 -4.01
C GLN A 153 3.56 18.01 -3.35
N PHE A 154 3.78 16.68 -3.40
CA PHE A 154 2.92 15.68 -2.79
C PHE A 154 3.62 15.07 -1.57
N CYS A 155 3.00 15.17 -0.41
CA CYS A 155 3.47 14.58 0.82
C CYS A 155 2.28 14.40 1.77
N GLY A 156 1.94 13.17 2.06
CA GLY A 156 0.90 12.82 3.03
C GLY A 156 1.43 12.82 4.48
N PRO A 157 0.67 12.29 5.39
CA PRO A 157 1.04 12.24 6.79
C PRO A 157 2.23 11.31 7.04
N ILE A 158 3.10 11.74 7.95
CA ILE A 158 4.14 10.90 8.54
C ILE A 158 3.77 10.74 10.02
N ILE A 159 3.33 9.55 10.38
CA ILE A 159 2.80 9.22 11.71
C ILE A 159 3.73 8.24 12.39
N GLY A 160 4.17 8.58 13.59
CA GLY A 160 4.97 7.69 14.43
C GLY A 160 4.15 6.54 15.01
N ASP A 161 4.80 5.68 15.78
CA ASP A 161 4.19 4.48 16.33
C ASP A 161 3.07 4.79 17.36
N THR A 162 2.15 3.83 17.53
CA THR A 162 1.10 3.81 18.57
C THR A 162 0.10 4.97 18.53
N GLN A 163 -0.19 5.54 17.37
CA GLN A 163 -1.19 6.59 17.19
C GLN A 163 -2.59 6.03 16.91
N ARG A 164 -3.62 6.70 17.44
CA ARG A 164 -5.03 6.35 17.27
C ARG A 164 -5.87 7.58 16.92
#